data_d34b476c3d32f9a9d76cacaa5eecddba
#
_entry.id   d34b476c3d32f9a9d76cacaa5eecddba
#
_cell.length_a   1.000
_cell.length_b   1.000
_cell.length_c   1.000
_cell.angle_alpha   90.00
_cell.angle_beta   90.00
_cell.angle_gamma   90.00
#
_symmetry.space_group_name_H-M   'P 1'
#
loop_
_entity.id
_entity.type
_entity.pdbx_description
1 polymer ?
#
loop_
_entity_poly.entity_id
_entity_poly.type
_entity_poly.pdbx_seq_one_letter_code
_entity_poly.pdbx_strand_id
1 'polypeptide(L)'
;FAKLLAHQGSLDIDAVEDVDLGALLPESARRAYDVHPLVEGFLDEGTFAELHARWAPNIVVGLGRLGGRTVGVVANNPMRLGGCLDSASAEKAARFVRMCDAFAVPLVVLVDVPGYLPGLGQEWEGVVRRGAKLLHAFAECVVPRVTVVTRKAYGGAYVAMNSSSLGATRVLAWPTAEVAVMGSVAAIRILHRRRLAEVPEDARAQVELELAAEHEVISGGIARAVDIGVVDEIVEPNVTRSTVARIVLDTPGVRGGHGNIPL
;
A
#
# COMPACT_ATOMS: atom_id res chain seq x y z
N PHE A 1 19.48 12.37 -1.05
CA PHE A 1 19.38 10.92 -1.14
C PHE A 1 20.58 10.20 -0.55
N ALA A 2 21.80 10.39 -1.11
CA ALA A 2 23.02 9.72 -0.63
C ALA A 2 23.30 9.93 0.89
N LYS A 3 23.01 11.12 1.43
CA LYS A 3 23.14 11.40 2.86
C LYS A 3 22.21 10.55 3.73
N LEU A 4 20.99 10.25 3.26
CA LEU A 4 20.05 9.39 3.97
C LEU A 4 20.52 7.94 4.07
N LEU A 5 21.17 7.43 3.03
CA LEU A 5 21.77 6.09 3.05
C LEU A 5 23.05 6.02 3.89
N ALA A 6 23.91 7.04 3.78
CA ALA A 6 25.20 7.07 4.49
C ALA A 6 25.03 7.31 6.01
N HIS A 7 24.02 8.06 6.39
CA HIS A 7 23.73 8.43 7.78
C HIS A 7 22.29 8.09 8.12
N GLN A 8 22.00 6.82 8.37
CA GLN A 8 20.64 6.32 8.60
C GLN A 8 20.03 6.82 9.92
N GLY A 9 20.88 7.25 10.86
CA GLY A 9 20.42 7.72 12.18
C GLY A 9 19.91 6.58 13.06
N SER A 10 19.52 6.94 14.26
CA SER A 10 18.78 6.09 15.20
C SER A 10 17.35 6.60 15.33
N LEU A 11 16.41 5.70 15.57
CA LEU A 11 15.04 6.08 15.82
C LEU A 11 14.89 6.54 17.26
N ASP A 12 14.42 7.78 17.43
CA ASP A 12 14.00 8.34 18.71
C ASP A 12 12.47 8.37 18.73
N ILE A 13 11.87 7.51 19.53
CA ILE A 13 10.41 7.38 19.60
C ILE A 13 9.76 8.63 20.22
N ASP A 14 10.46 9.30 21.13
CA ASP A 14 9.95 10.49 21.79
C ASP A 14 9.98 11.73 20.87
N ALA A 15 10.74 11.65 19.77
CA ALA A 15 10.76 12.67 18.72
C ALA A 15 9.68 12.45 17.63
N VAL A 16 8.92 11.36 17.70
CA VAL A 16 7.84 11.08 16.74
C VAL A 16 6.56 11.76 17.20
N GLU A 17 6.29 12.92 16.63
CA GLU A 17 5.01 13.60 16.84
C GLU A 17 3.94 12.98 15.93
N ASP A 18 2.81 12.61 16.52
CA ASP A 18 1.65 12.13 15.78
C ASP A 18 0.90 13.30 15.14
N VAL A 19 0.45 13.08 13.92
CA VAL A 19 -0.38 14.01 13.14
C VAL A 19 -1.59 13.26 12.58
N ASP A 20 -2.69 13.97 12.38
CA ASP A 20 -3.87 13.37 11.75
C ASP A 20 -3.63 13.16 10.24
N LEU A 21 -3.08 12.01 9.90
CA LEU A 21 -2.85 11.62 8.50
C LEU A 21 -4.15 11.44 7.73
N GLY A 22 -5.26 11.16 8.41
CA GLY A 22 -6.58 11.01 7.80
C GLY A 22 -7.10 12.31 7.19
N ALA A 23 -6.78 13.45 7.79
CA ALA A 23 -7.13 14.76 7.29
C ALA A 23 -6.47 15.10 5.92
N LEU A 24 -5.42 14.38 5.55
CA LEU A 24 -4.74 14.55 4.26
C LEU A 24 -5.43 13.79 3.11
N LEU A 25 -6.41 12.94 3.42
CA LEU A 25 -7.20 12.22 2.44
C LEU A 25 -8.52 12.95 2.14
N PRO A 26 -9.06 12.83 0.92
CA PRO A 26 -10.38 13.38 0.61
C PRO A 26 -11.47 12.62 1.39
N GLU A 27 -12.51 13.33 1.85
CA GLU A 27 -13.66 12.74 2.53
C GLU A 27 -14.34 11.64 1.70
N SER A 28 -14.43 11.81 0.39
CA SER A 28 -15.00 10.81 -0.51
C SER A 28 -13.99 9.72 -0.86
N ALA A 29 -14.29 8.48 -0.51
CA ALA A 29 -13.49 7.31 -0.87
C ALA A 29 -13.34 7.09 -2.40
N ARG A 30 -14.21 7.71 -3.22
CA ARG A 30 -14.15 7.63 -4.69
C ARG A 30 -13.25 8.69 -5.32
N ARG A 31 -12.89 9.75 -4.57
CA ARG A 31 -12.06 10.84 -5.10
C ARG A 31 -10.59 10.41 -5.09
N ALA A 32 -9.95 10.56 -6.25
CA ALA A 32 -8.49 10.41 -6.35
C ALA A 32 -7.76 11.56 -5.65
N TYR A 33 -6.61 11.27 -5.10
CA TYR A 33 -5.74 12.24 -4.43
C TYR A 33 -4.28 11.97 -4.74
N ASP A 34 -3.45 12.98 -4.59
CA ASP A 34 -2.00 12.84 -4.65
C ASP A 34 -1.48 12.31 -3.31
N VAL A 35 -0.70 11.25 -3.35
CA VAL A 35 -0.19 10.60 -2.14
C VAL A 35 1.00 11.35 -1.51
N HIS A 36 1.63 12.28 -2.21
CA HIS A 36 2.80 13.00 -1.70
C HIS A 36 2.55 13.69 -0.35
N PRO A 37 1.45 14.46 -0.16
CA PRO A 37 1.18 15.04 1.17
C PRO A 37 1.09 14.01 2.29
N LEU A 38 0.53 12.83 2.00
CA LEU A 38 0.44 11.74 2.97
C LEU A 38 1.83 11.18 3.31
N VAL A 39 2.68 10.97 2.31
CA VAL A 39 4.06 10.50 2.50
C VAL A 39 4.88 11.53 3.28
N GLU A 40 4.76 12.81 2.95
CA GLU A 40 5.45 13.90 3.63
C GLU A 40 4.96 14.08 5.08
N GLY A 41 3.64 13.99 5.32
CA GLY A 41 3.06 14.03 6.65
C GLY A 41 3.40 12.82 7.51
N PHE A 42 3.66 11.66 6.89
CA PHE A 42 4.12 10.47 7.58
C PHE A 42 5.58 10.57 8.04
N LEU A 43 6.43 11.27 7.31
CA LEU A 43 7.86 11.42 7.57
C LEU A 43 8.16 12.67 8.41
N ASP A 44 9.38 12.76 8.90
CA ASP A 44 9.87 13.98 9.52
C ASP A 44 9.96 15.10 8.47
N GLU A 45 9.56 16.31 8.86
CA GLU A 45 9.39 17.45 7.96
C GLU A 45 10.61 17.70 7.07
N GLY A 46 10.38 17.89 5.78
CA GLY A 46 11.39 18.23 4.80
C GLY A 46 12.44 17.15 4.51
N THR A 47 12.24 15.92 4.98
CA THR A 47 13.22 14.83 4.81
C THR A 47 12.96 13.94 3.60
N PHE A 48 11.77 14.01 2.98
CA PHE A 48 11.43 13.14 1.87
C PHE A 48 12.25 13.42 0.61
N ALA A 49 12.85 12.38 0.08
CA ALA A 49 13.62 12.40 -1.17
C ALA A 49 13.09 11.32 -2.11
N GLU A 50 12.21 11.72 -3.03
CA GLU A 50 11.62 10.82 -4.02
C GLU A 50 12.64 10.34 -5.04
N LEU A 51 12.53 9.07 -5.45
CA LEU A 51 13.31 8.49 -6.55
C LEU A 51 12.41 8.25 -7.76
N HIS A 52 12.97 8.56 -8.93
CA HIS A 52 12.30 8.29 -10.21
C HIS A 52 10.88 8.90 -10.32
N ALA A 53 10.67 10.11 -9.83
CA ALA A 53 9.37 10.79 -9.82
C ALA A 53 8.65 10.83 -11.20
N ARG A 54 9.43 10.85 -12.30
CA ARG A 54 8.88 10.87 -13.66
C ARG A 54 8.60 9.48 -14.25
N TRP A 55 9.07 8.41 -13.62
CA TRP A 55 8.86 7.04 -14.08
C TRP A 55 7.83 6.34 -13.20
N ALA A 56 6.80 5.76 -13.83
CA ALA A 56 5.70 5.07 -13.16
C ALA A 56 5.13 5.89 -11.97
N PRO A 57 4.53 7.07 -12.22
CA PRO A 57 4.08 7.99 -11.16
C PRO A 57 2.85 7.50 -10.40
N ASN A 58 2.28 6.36 -10.78
CA ASN A 58 1.23 5.63 -10.06
C ASN A 58 1.77 4.91 -8.81
N ILE A 59 3.09 4.83 -8.64
CA ILE A 59 3.73 4.43 -7.40
C ILE A 59 4.84 5.43 -7.03
N VAL A 60 4.84 5.86 -5.79
CA VAL A 60 5.86 6.76 -5.21
C VAL A 60 6.82 5.92 -4.40
N VAL A 61 8.12 6.10 -4.64
CA VAL A 61 9.18 5.48 -3.84
C VAL A 61 10.21 6.51 -3.46
N GLY A 62 10.68 6.50 -2.23
CA GLY A 62 11.66 7.46 -1.76
C GLY A 62 12.15 7.16 -0.36
N LEU A 63 13.19 7.88 0.06
CA LEU A 63 13.73 7.83 1.42
C LEU A 63 13.30 9.06 2.19
N GLY A 64 13.09 8.90 3.48
CA GLY A 64 12.88 10.00 4.42
C GLY A 64 13.31 9.58 5.81
N ARG A 65 12.96 10.37 6.82
CA ARG A 65 13.20 10.03 8.21
C ARG A 65 11.89 9.85 8.96
N LEU A 66 11.92 8.96 9.91
CA LEU A 66 10.85 8.78 10.91
C LEU A 66 11.53 8.73 12.28
N GLY A 67 11.27 9.74 13.11
CA GLY A 67 11.96 9.88 14.40
C GLY A 67 13.49 9.90 14.25
N GLY A 68 14.01 10.59 13.22
CA GLY A 68 15.44 10.70 12.94
C GLY A 68 16.05 9.52 12.16
N ARG A 69 15.42 8.32 12.13
CA ARG A 69 15.93 7.17 11.41
C ARG A 69 15.48 7.18 9.95
N THR A 70 16.39 6.86 9.05
CA THR A 70 16.05 6.70 7.63
C THR A 70 15.14 5.48 7.42
N VAL A 71 14.04 5.71 6.70
CA VAL A 71 13.11 4.69 6.24
C VAL A 71 12.86 4.84 4.75
N GLY A 72 12.58 3.74 4.08
CA GLY A 72 12.10 3.72 2.69
C GLY A 72 10.58 3.73 2.67
N VAL A 73 9.98 4.52 1.78
CA VAL A 73 8.54 4.56 1.58
C VAL A 73 8.19 4.04 0.19
N VAL A 74 7.18 3.18 0.13
CA VAL A 74 6.53 2.72 -1.10
C VAL A 74 5.04 3.04 -0.97
N ALA A 75 4.49 3.86 -1.86
CA ALA A 75 3.10 4.30 -1.75
C ALA A 75 2.38 4.27 -3.10
N ASN A 76 1.15 3.75 -3.15
CA ASN A 76 0.31 3.90 -4.33
C ASN A 76 -0.13 5.35 -4.49
N ASN A 77 -0.13 5.87 -5.72
CA ASN A 77 -0.63 7.22 -6.00
C ASN A 77 -1.95 7.18 -6.77
N PRO A 78 -3.10 7.32 -6.10
CA PRO A 78 -4.41 7.28 -6.73
C PRO A 78 -4.64 8.36 -7.80
N MET A 79 -3.90 9.47 -7.76
CA MET A 79 -3.96 10.52 -8.81
C MET A 79 -3.49 9.99 -10.18
N ARG A 80 -2.77 8.89 -10.21
CA ARG A 80 -2.25 8.26 -11.44
C ARG A 80 -2.77 6.84 -11.55
N LEU A 81 -3.46 6.52 -12.64
CA LEU A 81 -4.05 5.21 -12.90
C LEU A 81 -4.92 4.66 -11.73
N GLY A 82 -5.49 5.57 -10.92
CA GLY A 82 -6.26 5.19 -9.73
C GLY A 82 -5.44 4.47 -8.64
N GLY A 83 -4.11 4.53 -8.69
CA GLY A 83 -3.23 3.75 -7.79
C GLY A 83 -3.01 2.30 -8.22
N CYS A 84 -3.54 1.88 -9.40
CA CYS A 84 -3.32 0.52 -9.91
C CYS A 84 -1.83 0.24 -10.10
N LEU A 85 -1.43 -1.01 -9.87
CA LEU A 85 -0.13 -1.50 -10.28
C LEU A 85 -0.14 -1.85 -11.78
N ASP A 86 0.96 -1.53 -12.44
CA ASP A 86 1.26 -1.92 -13.82
C ASP A 86 2.69 -2.49 -13.90
N SER A 87 3.11 -2.85 -15.08
CA SER A 87 4.45 -3.42 -15.32
C SER A 87 5.57 -2.49 -14.82
N ALA A 88 5.46 -1.20 -15.08
CA ALA A 88 6.50 -0.22 -14.76
C ALA A 88 6.56 0.09 -13.26
N SER A 89 5.41 0.26 -12.61
CA SER A 89 5.33 0.51 -11.17
C SER A 89 5.82 -0.68 -10.34
N ALA A 90 5.51 -1.90 -10.77
CA ALA A 90 6.01 -3.10 -10.12
C ALA A 90 7.54 -3.20 -10.20
N GLU A 91 8.14 -2.88 -11.36
CA GLU A 91 9.61 -2.85 -11.50
C GLU A 91 10.25 -1.74 -10.68
N LYS A 92 9.67 -0.52 -10.68
CA LYS A 92 10.15 0.61 -9.88
C LYS A 92 10.18 0.25 -8.39
N ALA A 93 9.08 -0.29 -7.88
CA ALA A 93 8.98 -0.70 -6.49
C ALA A 93 9.91 -1.85 -6.14
N ALA A 94 10.00 -2.89 -6.99
CA ALA A 94 10.88 -4.03 -6.76
C ALA A 94 12.36 -3.63 -6.64
N ARG A 95 12.84 -2.74 -7.51
CA ARG A 95 14.21 -2.21 -7.44
C ARG A 95 14.45 -1.42 -6.15
N PHE A 96 13.48 -0.61 -5.76
CA PHE A 96 13.56 0.20 -4.55
C PHE A 96 13.58 -0.67 -3.29
N VAL A 97 12.68 -1.65 -3.18
CA VAL A 97 12.63 -2.61 -2.06
C VAL A 97 13.97 -3.34 -1.90
N ARG A 98 14.52 -3.88 -2.98
CA ARG A 98 15.82 -4.57 -2.95
C ARG A 98 16.96 -3.65 -2.55
N MET A 99 16.93 -2.39 -3.00
CA MET A 99 17.91 -1.40 -2.58
C MET A 99 17.83 -1.15 -1.07
N CYS A 100 16.63 -0.92 -0.54
CA CYS A 100 16.43 -0.70 0.90
C CYS A 100 16.93 -1.89 1.70
N ASP A 101 16.59 -3.11 1.28
CA ASP A 101 17.02 -4.34 1.93
C ASP A 101 18.54 -4.50 1.92
N ALA A 102 19.20 -4.22 0.77
CA ALA A 102 20.65 -4.26 0.65
C ALA A 102 21.39 -3.24 1.54
N PHE A 103 20.74 -2.17 1.94
CA PHE A 103 21.28 -1.13 2.83
C PHE A 103 20.74 -1.22 4.27
N ALA A 104 19.96 -2.24 4.62
CA ALA A 104 19.30 -2.40 5.92
C ALA A 104 18.38 -1.21 6.29
N VAL A 105 17.70 -0.64 5.30
CA VAL A 105 16.75 0.46 5.47
C VAL A 105 15.36 -0.12 5.67
N PRO A 106 14.69 0.09 6.81
CA PRO A 106 13.32 -0.35 7.03
C PRO A 106 12.36 0.25 6.01
N LEU A 107 11.27 -0.48 5.71
CA LEU A 107 10.28 -0.07 4.72
C LEU A 107 8.93 0.22 5.36
N VAL A 108 8.30 1.29 4.89
CA VAL A 108 6.90 1.62 5.12
C VAL A 108 6.16 1.58 3.79
N VAL A 109 5.07 0.81 3.74
CA VAL A 109 4.28 0.61 2.53
C VAL A 109 2.88 1.17 2.76
N LEU A 110 2.55 2.28 2.09
CA LEU A 110 1.23 2.92 2.17
C LEU A 110 0.37 2.41 1.02
N VAL A 111 -0.72 1.72 1.35
CA VAL A 111 -1.53 0.98 0.38
C VAL A 111 -2.87 1.66 0.14
N ASP A 112 -3.09 2.06 -1.11
CA ASP A 112 -4.40 2.39 -1.68
C ASP A 112 -4.42 1.86 -3.12
N VAL A 113 -4.63 0.55 -3.28
CA VAL A 113 -4.51 -0.16 -4.55
C VAL A 113 -5.79 -0.90 -4.94
N PRO A 114 -6.46 -0.51 -6.04
CA PRO A 114 -7.67 -1.17 -6.49
C PRO A 114 -7.40 -2.47 -7.29
N GLY A 115 -6.17 -2.72 -7.69
CA GLY A 115 -5.80 -3.89 -8.48
C GLY A 115 -4.58 -3.67 -9.36
N TYR A 116 -4.23 -4.69 -10.15
CA TYR A 116 -3.37 -4.53 -11.31
C TYR A 116 -4.17 -3.91 -12.45
N LEU A 117 -3.52 -3.04 -13.23
CA LEU A 117 -4.15 -2.41 -14.39
C LEU A 117 -4.47 -3.50 -15.45
N PRO A 118 -5.75 -3.69 -15.81
CA PRO A 118 -6.12 -4.68 -16.81
C PRO A 118 -5.90 -4.16 -18.23
N GLY A 119 -5.83 -5.07 -19.18
CA GLY A 119 -5.87 -4.77 -20.61
C GLY A 119 -4.77 -5.44 -21.41
N LEU A 120 -5.02 -5.61 -22.71
CA LEU A 120 -4.10 -6.28 -23.65
C LEU A 120 -2.72 -5.61 -23.68
N GLY A 121 -2.65 -4.27 -23.58
CA GLY A 121 -1.39 -3.55 -23.53
C GLY A 121 -0.53 -4.00 -22.35
N GLN A 122 -1.13 -4.18 -21.17
CA GLN A 122 -0.42 -4.65 -19.97
C GLN A 122 0.07 -6.09 -20.11
N GLU A 123 -0.72 -6.96 -20.74
CA GLU A 123 -0.31 -8.33 -21.03
C GLU A 123 0.87 -8.36 -22.00
N TRP A 124 0.83 -7.55 -23.05
CA TRP A 124 1.93 -7.41 -24.02
C TRP A 124 3.20 -6.87 -23.38
N GLU A 125 3.07 -5.93 -22.44
CA GLU A 125 4.18 -5.42 -21.63
C GLU A 125 4.70 -6.44 -20.61
N GLY A 126 4.00 -7.56 -20.43
CA GLY A 126 4.38 -8.63 -19.53
C GLY A 126 4.11 -8.34 -18.05
N VAL A 127 2.93 -7.77 -17.75
CA VAL A 127 2.52 -7.39 -16.38
C VAL A 127 2.63 -8.54 -15.38
N VAL A 128 2.35 -9.78 -15.77
CA VAL A 128 2.48 -10.96 -14.89
C VAL A 128 3.93 -11.17 -14.51
N ARG A 129 4.84 -11.20 -15.49
CA ARG A 129 6.27 -11.42 -15.26
C ARG A 129 6.91 -10.26 -14.49
N ARG A 130 6.57 -9.02 -14.85
CA ARG A 130 7.12 -7.83 -14.19
C ARG A 130 6.50 -7.62 -12.81
N GLY A 131 5.20 -7.91 -12.65
CA GLY A 131 4.52 -7.90 -11.36
C GLY A 131 5.10 -8.91 -10.38
N ALA A 132 5.49 -10.10 -10.88
CA ALA A 132 6.15 -11.12 -10.06
C ALA A 132 7.49 -10.66 -9.46
N LYS A 133 8.18 -9.68 -10.07
CA LYS A 133 9.40 -9.10 -9.50
C LYS A 133 9.14 -8.39 -8.17
N LEU A 134 8.01 -7.70 -8.03
CA LEU A 134 7.64 -7.03 -6.79
C LEU A 134 7.31 -8.05 -5.69
N LEU A 135 6.55 -9.09 -6.04
CA LEU A 135 6.28 -10.22 -5.15
C LEU A 135 7.58 -10.85 -4.64
N HIS A 136 8.50 -11.13 -5.56
CA HIS A 136 9.79 -11.71 -5.21
C HIS A 136 10.62 -10.78 -4.34
N ALA A 137 10.68 -9.48 -4.68
CA ALA A 137 11.45 -8.51 -3.91
C ALA A 137 10.97 -8.43 -2.45
N PHE A 138 9.67 -8.42 -2.22
CA PHE A 138 9.14 -8.44 -0.86
C PHE A 138 9.31 -9.79 -0.17
N ALA A 139 9.13 -10.92 -0.85
CA ALA A 139 9.32 -12.24 -0.26
C ALA A 139 10.78 -12.51 0.17
N GLU A 140 11.75 -11.97 -0.56
CA GLU A 140 13.19 -12.10 -0.27
C GLU A 140 13.67 -11.09 0.80
N CYS A 141 12.97 -9.97 0.95
CA CYS A 141 13.36 -8.85 1.80
C CYS A 141 13.34 -9.23 3.29
N VAL A 142 14.39 -8.89 4.02
CA VAL A 142 14.56 -9.22 5.45
C VAL A 142 14.56 -8.00 6.38
N VAL A 143 14.58 -6.76 5.85
CA VAL A 143 14.44 -5.57 6.70
C VAL A 143 13.02 -5.48 7.28
N PRO A 144 12.82 -4.79 8.41
CA PRO A 144 11.49 -4.49 8.91
C PRO A 144 10.62 -3.82 7.85
N ARG A 145 9.41 -4.33 7.64
CA ARG A 145 8.47 -3.87 6.62
C ARG A 145 7.08 -3.73 7.20
N VAL A 146 6.63 -2.50 7.37
CA VAL A 146 5.30 -2.23 7.91
C VAL A 146 4.40 -1.75 6.77
N THR A 147 3.27 -2.41 6.60
CA THR A 147 2.22 -2.01 5.66
C THR A 147 1.12 -1.27 6.39
N VAL A 148 0.68 -0.16 5.84
CA VAL A 148 -0.49 0.59 6.30
C VAL A 148 -1.49 0.68 5.15
N VAL A 149 -2.61 -0.01 5.30
CA VAL A 149 -3.73 0.09 4.35
C VAL A 149 -4.54 1.33 4.70
N THR A 150 -4.44 2.35 3.86
CA THR A 150 -5.09 3.65 4.10
C THR A 150 -6.50 3.72 3.53
N ARG A 151 -6.77 3.01 2.40
CA ARG A 151 -8.09 2.93 1.79
C ARG A 151 -8.35 1.56 1.17
N LYS A 152 -7.92 1.34 -0.07
CA LYS A 152 -8.21 0.11 -0.84
C LYS A 152 -7.02 -0.83 -0.83
N ALA A 153 -7.31 -2.11 -0.65
CA ALA A 153 -6.34 -3.18 -0.76
C ALA A 153 -7.02 -4.38 -1.44
N TYR A 154 -7.02 -4.39 -2.80
CA TYR A 154 -7.81 -5.37 -3.53
C TYR A 154 -6.95 -6.41 -4.27
N GLY A 155 -7.35 -7.65 -4.11
CA GLY A 155 -6.91 -8.79 -4.89
C GLY A 155 -5.40 -9.04 -4.89
N GLY A 156 -4.88 -9.47 -6.04
CA GLY A 156 -3.46 -9.78 -6.19
C GLY A 156 -2.52 -8.58 -6.05
N ALA A 157 -3.01 -7.37 -6.32
CA ALA A 157 -2.21 -6.16 -6.14
C ALA A 157 -1.95 -5.85 -4.66
N TYR A 158 -2.95 -6.08 -3.78
CA TYR A 158 -2.72 -6.01 -2.33
C TYR A 158 -1.65 -7.01 -1.90
N VAL A 159 -1.74 -8.27 -2.38
CA VAL A 159 -0.72 -9.28 -2.06
C VAL A 159 0.68 -8.77 -2.43
N ALA A 160 0.83 -8.18 -3.63
CA ALA A 160 2.10 -7.65 -4.12
C ALA A 160 2.61 -6.42 -3.35
N MET A 161 1.73 -5.69 -2.65
CA MET A 161 2.08 -4.52 -1.84
C MET A 161 2.43 -4.88 -0.39
N ASN A 162 3.30 -5.88 -0.22
CA ASN A 162 3.81 -6.31 1.09
C ASN A 162 2.71 -6.80 2.05
N SER A 163 1.91 -7.76 1.61
CA SER A 163 0.94 -8.42 2.48
C SER A 163 1.62 -9.29 3.55
N SER A 164 0.84 -9.69 4.56
CA SER A 164 1.26 -10.66 5.58
C SER A 164 1.80 -11.96 4.97
N SER A 165 1.20 -12.41 3.85
CA SER A 165 1.64 -13.62 3.11
C SER A 165 3.04 -13.51 2.51
N LEU A 166 3.57 -12.30 2.31
CA LEU A 166 4.94 -12.07 1.85
C LEU A 166 5.92 -11.81 3.02
N GLY A 167 5.47 -11.98 4.25
CA GLY A 167 6.30 -11.80 5.43
C GLY A 167 6.44 -10.35 5.87
N ALA A 168 5.43 -9.51 5.66
CA ALA A 168 5.37 -8.19 6.29
C ALA A 168 5.57 -8.30 7.81
N THR A 169 6.35 -7.41 8.41
CA THR A 169 6.55 -7.37 9.86
C THR A 169 5.23 -7.12 10.58
N ARG A 170 4.43 -6.18 10.05
CA ARG A 170 3.06 -5.90 10.46
C ARG A 170 2.27 -5.35 9.28
N VAL A 171 0.99 -5.69 9.25
CA VAL A 171 -0.01 -5.10 8.36
C VAL A 171 -1.03 -4.38 9.21
N LEU A 172 -1.00 -3.06 9.15
CA LEU A 172 -1.95 -2.16 9.81
C LEU A 172 -3.00 -1.72 8.80
N ALA A 173 -4.19 -1.41 9.26
CA ALA A 173 -5.22 -0.83 8.42
C ALA A 173 -5.96 0.30 9.15
N TRP A 174 -6.34 1.34 8.43
CA TRP A 174 -7.22 2.36 8.99
C TRP A 174 -8.66 1.84 9.11
N PRO A 175 -9.48 2.40 10.01
CA PRO A 175 -10.85 1.91 10.24
C PRO A 175 -11.74 1.92 8.99
N THR A 176 -11.46 2.85 8.06
CA THR A 176 -12.19 2.99 6.79
C THR A 176 -11.58 2.22 5.63
N ALA A 177 -10.55 1.42 5.89
CA ALA A 177 -9.88 0.66 4.85
C ALA A 177 -10.73 -0.52 4.36
N GLU A 178 -10.61 -0.81 3.08
CA GLU A 178 -11.30 -1.91 2.42
C GLU A 178 -10.29 -2.97 1.96
N VAL A 179 -10.31 -4.14 2.61
CA VAL A 179 -9.46 -5.28 2.22
C VAL A 179 -10.35 -6.38 1.65
N ALA A 180 -10.25 -6.64 0.36
CA ALA A 180 -11.13 -7.56 -0.34
C ALA A 180 -10.48 -8.15 -1.61
N VAL A 181 -11.13 -9.15 -2.20
CA VAL A 181 -10.75 -9.66 -3.52
C VAL A 181 -11.00 -8.61 -4.60
N MET A 182 -12.09 -7.85 -4.46
CA MET A 182 -12.48 -6.75 -5.35
C MET A 182 -13.45 -5.82 -4.60
N GLY A 183 -13.65 -4.60 -5.10
CA GLY A 183 -14.61 -3.67 -4.51
C GLY A 183 -16.03 -4.22 -4.51
N SER A 184 -16.82 -3.87 -3.48
CA SER A 184 -18.17 -4.39 -3.23
C SER A 184 -19.11 -4.27 -4.43
N VAL A 185 -19.14 -3.12 -5.11
CA VAL A 185 -19.97 -2.91 -6.32
C VAL A 185 -19.57 -3.86 -7.45
N ALA A 186 -18.28 -4.10 -7.66
CA ALA A 186 -17.83 -5.04 -8.69
C ALA A 186 -18.22 -6.48 -8.34
N ALA A 187 -18.10 -6.85 -7.07
CA ALA A 187 -18.54 -8.16 -6.58
C ALA A 187 -20.03 -8.38 -6.81
N ILE A 188 -20.87 -7.38 -6.49
CA ILE A 188 -22.32 -7.45 -6.69
C ILE A 188 -22.70 -7.61 -8.16
N ARG A 189 -22.03 -6.91 -9.08
CA ARG A 189 -22.28 -7.09 -10.54
C ARG A 189 -22.02 -8.51 -11.02
N ILE A 190 -21.12 -9.23 -10.38
CA ILE A 190 -20.85 -10.63 -10.70
C ILE A 190 -21.86 -11.55 -10.00
N LEU A 191 -22.01 -11.41 -8.68
CA LEU A 191 -22.81 -12.29 -7.85
C LEU A 191 -24.32 -12.18 -8.15
N HIS A 192 -24.80 -10.95 -8.40
CA HIS A 192 -26.21 -10.65 -8.64
C HIS A 192 -26.51 -10.29 -10.11
N ARG A 193 -25.69 -10.75 -11.06
CA ARG A 193 -25.81 -10.41 -12.48
C ARG A 193 -27.21 -10.64 -13.03
N ARG A 194 -27.87 -11.76 -12.67
CA ARG A 194 -29.22 -12.08 -13.15
C ARG A 194 -30.26 -11.11 -12.57
N ARG A 195 -30.21 -10.86 -11.26
CA ARG A 195 -31.10 -9.92 -10.57
C ARG A 195 -30.96 -8.50 -11.14
N LEU A 196 -29.74 -8.03 -11.37
CA LEU A 196 -29.48 -6.72 -11.94
C LEU A 196 -29.91 -6.57 -13.40
N ALA A 197 -29.99 -7.68 -14.16
CA ALA A 197 -30.49 -7.63 -15.53
C ALA A 197 -32.03 -7.41 -15.59
N GLU A 198 -32.76 -7.73 -14.53
CA GLU A 198 -34.21 -7.53 -14.41
C GLU A 198 -34.58 -6.14 -13.88
N VAL A 199 -33.58 -5.38 -13.36
CA VAL A 199 -33.77 -4.03 -12.83
C VAL A 199 -33.75 -3.01 -13.96
N PRO A 200 -34.72 -2.07 -14.00
CA PRO A 200 -34.70 -0.93 -14.93
C PRO A 200 -33.38 -0.15 -14.88
N GLU A 201 -32.94 0.37 -16.02
CA GLU A 201 -31.63 1.01 -16.14
C GLU A 201 -31.44 2.20 -15.21
N ASP A 202 -32.50 3.00 -15.03
CA ASP A 202 -32.56 4.15 -14.15
C ASP A 202 -32.45 3.82 -12.64
N ALA A 203 -32.93 2.64 -12.24
CA ALA A 203 -32.88 2.17 -10.85
C ALA A 203 -31.64 1.31 -10.54
N ARG A 204 -30.93 0.83 -11.57
CA ARG A 204 -29.84 -0.15 -11.40
C ARG A 204 -28.72 0.32 -10.50
N ALA A 205 -28.29 1.57 -10.66
CA ALA A 205 -27.20 2.14 -9.85
C ALA A 205 -27.54 2.17 -8.35
N GLN A 206 -28.78 2.47 -8.02
CA GLN A 206 -29.24 2.49 -6.64
C GLN A 206 -29.29 1.09 -6.05
N VAL A 207 -29.82 0.12 -6.78
CA VAL A 207 -29.88 -1.29 -6.35
C VAL A 207 -28.46 -1.88 -6.19
N GLU A 208 -27.53 -1.53 -7.06
CA GLU A 208 -26.11 -1.93 -6.92
C GLU A 208 -25.52 -1.41 -5.59
N LEU A 209 -25.79 -0.17 -5.22
CA LEU A 209 -25.28 0.41 -3.97
C LEU A 209 -25.90 -0.25 -2.73
N GLU A 210 -27.21 -0.52 -2.76
CA GLU A 210 -27.91 -1.20 -1.67
C GLU A 210 -27.37 -2.62 -1.46
N LEU A 211 -27.23 -3.39 -2.53
CA LEU A 211 -26.66 -4.74 -2.49
C LEU A 211 -25.18 -4.73 -2.06
N ALA A 212 -24.42 -3.69 -2.45
CA ALA A 212 -23.04 -3.56 -2.04
C ALA A 212 -22.91 -3.28 -0.53
N ALA A 213 -23.78 -2.44 0.01
CA ALA A 213 -23.82 -2.18 1.45
C ALA A 213 -24.22 -3.44 2.25
N GLU A 214 -25.22 -4.19 1.78
CA GLU A 214 -25.60 -5.48 2.37
C GLU A 214 -24.42 -6.47 2.34
N HIS A 215 -23.72 -6.54 1.21
CA HIS A 215 -22.56 -7.43 1.04
C HIS A 215 -21.43 -7.05 1.99
N GLU A 216 -21.13 -5.78 2.20
CA GLU A 216 -20.11 -5.32 3.14
C GLU A 216 -20.42 -5.75 4.58
N VAL A 217 -21.67 -5.63 5.00
CA VAL A 217 -22.11 -6.10 6.33
C VAL A 217 -21.91 -7.61 6.47
N ILE A 218 -22.30 -8.39 5.45
CA ILE A 218 -22.18 -9.86 5.46
C ILE A 218 -20.72 -10.30 5.40
N SER A 219 -19.90 -9.62 4.62
CA SER A 219 -18.47 -9.94 4.47
C SER A 219 -17.63 -9.57 5.69
N GLY A 220 -18.16 -8.75 6.61
CA GLY A 220 -17.51 -8.38 7.86
C GLY A 220 -16.45 -7.28 7.76
N GLY A 221 -16.28 -6.67 6.59
CA GLY A 221 -15.40 -5.51 6.39
C GLY A 221 -13.97 -5.71 6.91
N ILE A 222 -13.39 -4.64 7.44
CA ILE A 222 -12.01 -4.65 7.94
C ILE A 222 -11.84 -5.55 9.19
N ALA A 223 -12.86 -5.68 10.03
CA ALA A 223 -12.81 -6.57 11.20
C ALA A 223 -12.58 -8.02 10.78
N ARG A 224 -13.24 -8.46 9.70
CA ARG A 224 -13.02 -9.79 9.15
C ARG A 224 -11.60 -10.00 8.65
N ALA A 225 -10.96 -8.98 8.08
CA ALA A 225 -9.57 -9.06 7.64
C ALA A 225 -8.60 -9.28 8.82
N VAL A 226 -8.93 -8.71 9.98
CA VAL A 226 -8.19 -8.97 11.24
C VAL A 226 -8.43 -10.39 11.73
N ASP A 227 -9.69 -10.83 11.79
CA ASP A 227 -10.05 -12.18 12.28
C ASP A 227 -9.35 -13.30 11.51
N ILE A 228 -9.15 -13.13 10.20
CA ILE A 228 -8.48 -14.13 9.36
C ILE A 228 -6.98 -13.91 9.19
N GLY A 229 -6.39 -12.93 9.91
CA GLY A 229 -4.95 -12.66 9.93
C GLY A 229 -4.38 -12.03 8.64
N VAL A 230 -5.21 -11.39 7.84
CA VAL A 230 -4.77 -10.61 6.67
C VAL A 230 -4.29 -9.23 7.08
N VAL A 231 -4.90 -8.66 8.12
CA VAL A 231 -4.50 -7.44 8.82
C VAL A 231 -4.20 -7.81 10.27
N ASP A 232 -3.12 -7.30 10.83
CA ASP A 232 -2.74 -7.57 12.21
C ASP A 232 -3.48 -6.67 13.21
N GLU A 233 -3.71 -5.40 12.83
CA GLU A 233 -4.28 -4.41 13.73
C GLU A 233 -4.96 -3.28 12.96
N ILE A 234 -6.07 -2.76 13.53
CA ILE A 234 -6.70 -1.53 13.07
C ILE A 234 -6.09 -0.37 13.85
N VAL A 235 -5.55 0.62 13.15
CA VAL A 235 -4.88 1.78 13.73
C VAL A 235 -5.55 3.07 13.27
N GLU A 236 -5.79 4.00 14.20
CA GLU A 236 -6.32 5.30 13.85
C GLU A 236 -5.26 6.14 13.08
N PRO A 237 -5.68 6.96 12.10
CA PRO A 237 -4.77 7.78 11.31
C PRO A 237 -3.86 8.68 12.15
N ASN A 238 -4.38 9.22 13.26
CA ASN A 238 -3.70 10.18 14.13
C ASN A 238 -2.65 9.56 15.06
N VAL A 239 -2.54 8.23 15.15
CA VAL A 239 -1.49 7.53 15.92
C VAL A 239 -0.67 6.59 15.05
N THR A 240 -0.83 6.68 13.75
CA THR A 240 -0.18 5.77 12.79
C THR A 240 1.34 5.94 12.80
N ARG A 241 1.85 7.17 12.89
CA ARG A 241 3.30 7.44 12.88
C ARG A 241 4.01 6.78 14.07
N SER A 242 3.54 7.05 15.29
CA SER A 242 4.13 6.48 16.52
C SER A 242 4.01 4.97 16.55
N THR A 243 2.88 4.40 16.08
CA THR A 243 2.68 2.95 16.00
C THR A 243 3.71 2.31 15.05
N VAL A 244 3.87 2.84 13.85
CA VAL A 244 4.84 2.32 12.87
C VAL A 244 6.28 2.51 13.38
N ALA A 245 6.60 3.66 13.98
CA ALA A 245 7.91 3.92 14.55
C ALA A 245 8.28 2.88 15.63
N ARG A 246 7.35 2.56 16.52
CA ARG A 246 7.55 1.54 17.55
C ARG A 246 7.82 0.17 16.97
N ILE A 247 7.04 -0.25 15.96
CA ILE A 247 7.26 -1.54 15.28
C ILE A 247 8.65 -1.59 14.63
N VAL A 248 9.07 -0.51 13.98
CA VAL A 248 10.41 -0.41 13.35
C VAL A 248 11.53 -0.42 14.42
N LEU A 249 11.31 0.21 15.58
CA LEU A 249 12.27 0.23 16.70
C LEU A 249 12.45 -1.18 17.30
N ASP A 250 11.33 -1.88 17.52
CA ASP A 250 11.32 -3.20 18.17
C ASP A 250 11.81 -4.32 17.23
N THR A 251 11.92 -4.05 15.94
CA THR A 251 12.35 -5.05 14.96
C THR A 251 13.76 -4.74 14.46
N PRO A 252 14.78 -5.52 14.85
CA PRO A 252 16.15 -5.27 14.40
C PRO A 252 16.26 -5.42 12.88
N GLY A 253 16.85 -4.40 12.25
CA GLY A 253 17.14 -4.44 10.82
C GLY A 253 18.34 -5.34 10.52
N VAL A 254 18.15 -6.27 9.60
CA VAL A 254 19.21 -7.12 9.06
C VAL A 254 19.44 -6.76 7.60
N ARG A 255 20.69 -6.74 7.16
CA ARG A 255 21.01 -6.47 5.75
C ARG A 255 20.72 -7.73 4.91
N GLY A 256 19.93 -7.56 3.88
CA GLY A 256 19.65 -8.63 2.92
C GLY A 256 20.85 -8.95 2.02
N GLY A 257 21.00 -10.23 1.71
CA GLY A 257 21.94 -10.72 0.70
C GLY A 257 21.17 -11.16 -0.53
N HIS A 258 21.34 -10.43 -1.65
CA HIS A 258 20.61 -10.71 -2.87
C HIS A 258 21.50 -11.40 -3.92
N GLY A 259 21.00 -12.50 -4.47
CA GLY A 259 21.54 -13.08 -5.69
C GLY A 259 21.24 -12.21 -6.91
N ASN A 260 21.89 -12.52 -8.03
CA ASN A 260 21.56 -11.88 -9.30
C ASN A 260 20.24 -12.45 -9.84
N ILE A 261 19.17 -11.65 -9.81
CA ILE A 261 17.91 -12.00 -10.44
C ILE A 261 17.88 -11.36 -11.83
N PRO A 262 17.53 -12.09 -12.90
CA PRO A 262 17.25 -11.48 -14.19
C PRO A 262 16.05 -10.55 -14.03
N LEU A 263 16.29 -9.27 -14.16
CA LEU A 263 15.27 -8.23 -14.07
C LEU A 263 14.68 -7.91 -15.44
#